data_f27b850df102b8b2297931212c8b9a88
#
_entry.id   f27b850df102b8b2297931212c8b9a88
#
_cell.length_a   1.000
_cell.length_b   1.000
_cell.length_c   1.000
_cell.angle_alpha   90.00
_cell.angle_beta   90.00
_cell.angle_gamma   90.00
#
_symmetry.space_group_name_H-M   'P 1'
#
loop_
_entity.id
_entity.type
_entity.pdbx_description
1 polymer ?
#
loop_
_entity_poly.entity_id
_entity_poly.type
_entity_poly.pdbx_seq_one_letter_code
_entity_poly.pdbx_strand_id
1 'polypeptide(L)'
;MKSPRRFLEKSRRWDTPRGFRFNQGRMSFQRMRPNRARSTFLLLLLALCVAIIPRSAAQTATITYSQDFPGSDPAHYSIAVSKQGHAKYESAGKLSNDSDGFETYQHEFELSLKSRDRIFELARQANYFAGHVDSANSKLAFTGAKKLTYQDEQRIHSATYNYSRLPAVEQLTSFFQNLSATLEYGRRLIYYHRYQKLALDEELKRMEAQAKDGTLIELQAVQPVLEEIVADSSVLNVVRARAQRLVALGNI
;
A
#
# COMPACT_ATOMS: atom_id res chain seq x y z
N MET A 1 -45.17 -0.62 -44.68
CA MET A 1 -45.28 -1.54 -45.85
C MET A 1 -44.39 -2.75 -45.61
N LYS A 2 -45.02 -3.91 -45.78
CA LYS A 2 -44.55 -5.29 -45.90
C LYS A 2 -44.19 -6.06 -44.61
N SER A 3 -45.21 -6.84 -44.26
CA SER A 3 -45.30 -7.99 -43.35
C SER A 3 -44.84 -9.29 -44.05
N PRO A 4 -45.05 -10.46 -43.51
CA PRO A 4 -44.12 -11.44 -42.96
C PRO A 4 -44.04 -12.72 -43.80
N ARG A 5 -43.18 -13.66 -43.42
CA ARG A 5 -43.30 -15.06 -43.87
C ARG A 5 -43.12 -16.05 -42.72
N ARG A 6 -44.23 -16.72 -42.41
CA ARG A 6 -44.31 -18.04 -41.74
C ARG A 6 -43.66 -19.11 -42.62
N PHE A 7 -43.04 -20.10 -42.01
CA PHE A 7 -42.86 -21.40 -42.63
C PHE A 7 -43.20 -22.52 -41.64
N LEU A 8 -43.94 -23.47 -42.18
CA LEU A 8 -44.72 -24.54 -41.58
C LEU A 8 -43.87 -25.72 -41.09
N GLU A 9 -44.27 -26.24 -39.98
CA GLU A 9 -44.50 -27.60 -39.51
C GLU A 9 -44.25 -28.76 -40.51
N LYS A 10 -43.46 -29.74 -40.04
CA LYS A 10 -43.51 -31.10 -40.58
C LYS A 10 -43.29 -32.12 -39.46
N SER A 11 -44.42 -32.68 -39.02
CA SER A 11 -44.54 -33.89 -38.22
C SER A 11 -44.02 -35.10 -39.02
N ARG A 12 -43.22 -35.96 -38.42
CA ARG A 12 -43.08 -37.35 -38.86
C ARG A 12 -43.27 -38.27 -37.67
N ARG A 13 -44.37 -39.02 -37.83
CA ARG A 13 -44.75 -40.19 -37.06
C ARG A 13 -43.88 -41.37 -37.56
N TRP A 14 -43.28 -42.17 -36.69
CA TRP A 14 -42.74 -43.45 -37.02
C TRP A 14 -43.26 -44.54 -36.10
N ASP A 15 -43.64 -45.63 -36.75
CA ASP A 15 -44.37 -46.78 -36.26
C ASP A 15 -43.53 -47.65 -35.30
N THR A 16 -44.27 -48.34 -34.43
CA THR A 16 -43.82 -49.42 -33.57
C THR A 16 -43.71 -50.75 -34.33
N PRO A 17 -42.72 -51.59 -34.07
CA PRO A 17 -42.85 -53.01 -34.29
C PRO A 17 -42.93 -53.81 -32.99
N ARG A 18 -43.77 -54.82 -33.07
CA ARG A 18 -44.20 -55.78 -32.04
C ARG A 18 -43.10 -56.69 -31.58
N GLY A 19 -43.13 -57.01 -30.29
CA GLY A 19 -43.04 -58.36 -29.80
C GLY A 19 -41.63 -58.91 -29.56
N PHE A 20 -41.21 -58.90 -28.30
CA PHE A 20 -40.25 -59.91 -27.82
C PHE A 20 -40.67 -60.45 -26.44
N ARG A 21 -40.65 -61.78 -26.32
CA ARG A 21 -41.10 -62.61 -25.22
C ARG A 21 -40.24 -62.41 -23.96
N PHE A 22 -40.93 -62.28 -22.83
CA PHE A 22 -40.36 -62.39 -21.50
C PHE A 22 -39.74 -63.77 -21.25
N ASN A 23 -38.47 -63.80 -20.97
CA ASN A 23 -37.80 -64.94 -20.37
C ASN A 23 -37.47 -64.62 -18.92
N GLN A 24 -38.17 -65.30 -17.99
CA GLN A 24 -37.96 -65.19 -16.55
C GLN A 24 -36.63 -65.88 -16.14
N GLY A 25 -35.52 -65.11 -16.17
CA GLY A 25 -34.31 -65.52 -15.53
C GLY A 25 -34.29 -65.08 -14.04
N ARG A 26 -34.29 -66.02 -13.14
CA ARG A 26 -34.12 -65.87 -11.70
C ARG A 26 -32.81 -65.12 -11.42
N MET A 27 -32.85 -63.84 -11.12
CA MET A 27 -31.69 -63.13 -10.59
C MET A 27 -31.56 -63.35 -9.07
N SER A 28 -30.53 -64.06 -8.70
CA SER A 28 -30.08 -64.21 -7.33
C SER A 28 -29.52 -62.86 -6.85
N PHE A 29 -30.19 -62.27 -5.85
CA PHE A 29 -29.66 -61.08 -5.17
C PHE A 29 -28.42 -61.46 -4.38
N GLN A 30 -27.24 -61.21 -4.93
CA GLN A 30 -25.99 -61.22 -4.17
C GLN A 30 -25.92 -59.92 -3.34
N ARG A 31 -26.07 -60.02 -2.02
CA ARG A 31 -25.85 -58.91 -1.09
C ARG A 31 -24.40 -58.46 -1.22
N MET A 32 -24.17 -57.33 -1.89
CA MET A 32 -22.90 -56.61 -1.84
C MET A 32 -22.69 -56.05 -0.43
N ARG A 33 -21.70 -56.63 0.28
CA ARG A 33 -21.23 -56.07 1.59
C ARG A 33 -20.60 -54.69 1.30
N PRO A 34 -20.95 -53.65 2.06
CA PRO A 34 -20.31 -52.34 1.89
C PRO A 34 -18.81 -52.44 2.22
N ASN A 35 -18.00 -52.11 1.28
CA ASN A 35 -16.53 -52.14 1.39
C ASN A 35 -16.12 -50.98 2.33
N ARG A 36 -15.90 -51.30 3.64
CA ARG A 36 -15.53 -50.33 4.69
C ARG A 36 -14.28 -49.49 4.32
N ALA A 37 -13.39 -50.00 3.44
CA ALA A 37 -12.20 -49.31 2.99
C ALA A 37 -12.49 -48.09 2.07
N ARG A 38 -13.60 -48.11 1.29
CA ARG A 38 -13.96 -46.99 0.41
C ARG A 38 -14.60 -45.85 1.19
N SER A 39 -15.29 -46.12 2.29
CA SER A 39 -15.91 -45.09 3.12
C SER A 39 -14.90 -44.30 3.94
N THR A 40 -13.83 -44.96 4.43
CA THR A 40 -12.74 -44.26 5.16
C THR A 40 -11.89 -43.39 4.27
N PHE A 41 -11.67 -43.82 2.99
CA PHE A 41 -10.91 -43.01 2.01
C PHE A 41 -11.67 -41.74 1.61
N LEU A 42 -13.00 -41.80 1.46
CA LEU A 42 -13.85 -40.65 1.13
C LEU A 42 -13.91 -39.66 2.28
N LEU A 43 -13.95 -40.11 3.54
CA LEU A 43 -13.93 -39.26 4.74
C LEU A 43 -12.55 -38.59 4.92
N LEU A 44 -11.45 -39.26 4.57
CA LEU A 44 -10.10 -38.69 4.65
C LEU A 44 -9.89 -37.63 3.57
N LEU A 45 -10.45 -37.80 2.37
CA LEU A 45 -10.41 -36.82 1.29
C LEU A 45 -11.25 -35.57 1.61
N LEU A 46 -12.41 -35.75 2.28
CA LEU A 46 -13.26 -34.65 2.74
C LEU A 46 -12.59 -33.85 3.85
N ALA A 47 -11.86 -34.53 4.77
CA ALA A 47 -11.10 -33.87 5.84
C ALA A 47 -9.91 -33.08 5.31
N LEU A 48 -9.27 -33.52 4.20
CA LEU A 48 -8.17 -32.81 3.57
C LEU A 48 -8.62 -31.54 2.83
N CYS A 49 -9.83 -31.50 2.29
CA CYS A 49 -10.39 -30.31 1.64
C CYS A 49 -10.74 -29.18 2.62
N VAL A 50 -11.00 -29.48 3.89
CA VAL A 50 -11.29 -28.46 4.92
C VAL A 50 -10.03 -27.73 5.40
N ALA A 51 -8.83 -28.30 5.20
CA ALA A 51 -7.55 -27.72 5.62
C ALA A 51 -7.02 -26.62 4.68
N ILE A 52 -7.62 -26.42 3.49
CA ILE A 52 -7.23 -25.39 2.52
C ILE A 52 -8.30 -24.29 2.48
N ILE A 53 -8.72 -23.80 3.62
CA ILE A 53 -9.38 -22.49 3.66
C ILE A 53 -8.24 -21.48 3.55
N PRO A 54 -8.13 -20.69 2.45
CA PRO A 54 -7.19 -19.60 2.44
C PRO A 54 -7.56 -18.72 3.64
N ARG A 55 -6.66 -18.62 4.63
CA ARG A 55 -6.80 -17.56 5.63
C ARG A 55 -6.78 -16.27 4.82
N SER A 56 -7.94 -15.67 4.65
CA SER A 56 -8.05 -14.29 4.22
C SER A 56 -7.14 -13.52 5.17
N ALA A 57 -6.03 -13.02 4.69
CA ALA A 57 -5.15 -12.18 5.49
C ALA A 57 -6.06 -11.04 5.95
N ALA A 58 -6.36 -11.00 7.26
CA ALA A 58 -7.16 -9.94 7.82
C ALA A 58 -6.58 -8.63 7.34
N GLN A 59 -7.38 -7.83 6.63
CA GLN A 59 -6.90 -6.59 6.04
C GLN A 59 -6.49 -5.66 7.18
N THR A 60 -5.19 -5.51 7.34
CA THR A 60 -4.62 -4.68 8.40
C THR A 60 -5.05 -3.24 8.23
N ALA A 61 -5.45 -2.61 9.32
CA ALA A 61 -5.77 -1.19 9.31
C ALA A 61 -4.60 -0.37 8.74
N THR A 62 -4.91 0.51 7.79
CA THR A 62 -3.96 1.35 7.06
C THR A 62 -4.40 2.80 7.08
N ILE A 63 -3.45 3.70 7.27
CA ILE A 63 -3.62 5.15 7.12
C ILE A 63 -2.80 5.58 5.91
N THR A 64 -3.44 6.30 4.99
CA THR A 64 -2.76 6.88 3.82
C THR A 64 -2.90 8.39 3.87
N TYR A 65 -1.79 9.08 3.72
CA TYR A 65 -1.73 10.51 3.48
C TYR A 65 -1.25 10.76 2.06
N SER A 66 -1.86 11.69 1.34
CA SER A 66 -1.33 12.19 0.07
C SER A 66 -1.44 13.70 -0.02
N GLN A 67 -0.53 14.28 -0.76
CA GLN A 67 -0.51 15.71 -1.06
C GLN A 67 -0.25 15.93 -2.55
N ASP A 68 -1.09 16.78 -3.14
CA ASP A 68 -0.95 17.28 -4.51
C ASP A 68 -0.74 18.78 -4.46
N PHE A 69 0.44 19.24 -4.86
CA PHE A 69 0.76 20.65 -4.93
C PHE A 69 1.60 20.93 -6.18
N PRO A 70 0.94 21.21 -7.32
CA PRO A 70 1.64 21.55 -8.55
C PRO A 70 2.64 22.70 -8.35
N GLY A 71 3.86 22.52 -8.82
CA GLY A 71 4.94 23.51 -8.65
C GLY A 71 5.79 23.32 -7.38
N SER A 72 5.46 22.39 -6.49
CA SER A 72 6.34 21.93 -5.41
C SER A 72 7.22 20.75 -5.89
N ASP A 73 8.25 20.45 -5.13
CA ASP A 73 9.08 19.26 -5.34
C ASP A 73 9.12 18.44 -4.05
N PRO A 74 8.51 17.23 -4.04
CA PRO A 74 7.73 16.64 -5.14
C PRO A 74 6.37 17.32 -5.34
N ALA A 75 5.86 17.32 -6.58
CA ALA A 75 4.53 17.87 -6.90
C ALA A 75 3.40 16.98 -6.39
N HIS A 76 3.65 15.69 -6.31
CA HIS A 76 2.75 14.70 -5.73
C HIS A 76 3.52 13.70 -4.87
N TYR A 77 2.97 13.34 -3.71
CA TYR A 77 3.46 12.20 -2.95
C TYR A 77 2.34 11.56 -2.12
N SER A 78 2.55 10.30 -1.76
CA SER A 78 1.69 9.56 -0.85
C SER A 78 2.50 8.70 0.12
N ILE A 79 1.99 8.55 1.34
CA ILE A 79 2.57 7.69 2.39
C ILE A 79 1.45 6.82 2.95
N ALA A 80 1.58 5.52 2.80
CA ALA A 80 0.67 4.54 3.38
C ALA A 80 1.37 3.84 4.56
N VAL A 81 0.69 3.79 5.71
CA VAL A 81 1.22 3.19 6.95
C VAL A 81 0.25 2.13 7.45
N SER A 82 0.72 0.91 7.60
CA SER A 82 -0.04 -0.19 8.18
C SER A 82 0.01 -0.17 9.71
N LYS A 83 -0.96 -0.83 10.36
CA LYS A 83 -0.99 -0.99 11.82
C LYS A 83 0.22 -1.76 12.37
N GLN A 84 0.91 -2.55 11.55
CA GLN A 84 2.15 -3.26 11.91
C GLN A 84 3.37 -2.35 11.88
N GLY A 85 3.33 -1.22 11.20
CA GLY A 85 4.44 -0.28 11.08
C GLY A 85 5.07 -0.26 9.69
N HIS A 86 4.69 -1.19 8.80
CA HIS A 86 5.15 -1.15 7.42
C HIS A 86 4.64 0.13 6.74
N ALA A 87 5.54 0.85 6.12
CA ALA A 87 5.23 2.08 5.42
C ALA A 87 5.72 2.03 3.98
N LYS A 88 4.91 2.60 3.08
CA LYS A 88 5.24 2.76 1.67
C LYS A 88 5.13 4.23 1.30
N TYR A 89 6.19 4.75 0.72
CA TYR A 89 6.28 6.09 0.16
C TYR A 89 6.26 6.02 -1.35
N GLU A 90 5.50 6.90 -1.98
CA GLU A 90 5.51 7.11 -3.42
C GLU A 90 5.56 8.61 -3.68
N SER A 91 6.45 9.05 -4.57
CA SER A 91 6.50 10.44 -5.01
C SER A 91 6.73 10.55 -6.51
N ALA A 92 6.31 11.68 -7.06
CA ALA A 92 6.59 12.08 -8.43
C ALA A 92 7.13 13.52 -8.44
N GLY A 93 8.35 13.68 -8.89
CA GLY A 93 9.04 14.96 -8.89
C GLY A 93 10.33 14.93 -9.70
N LYS A 94 11.01 16.07 -9.79
CA LYS A 94 12.32 16.18 -10.44
C LYS A 94 13.41 15.75 -9.46
N LEU A 95 14.44 15.05 -9.94
CA LEU A 95 15.62 14.71 -9.14
C LEU A 95 16.63 15.85 -9.05
N SER A 96 16.70 16.65 -10.09
CA SER A 96 17.53 17.86 -10.15
C SER A 96 16.86 18.90 -11.02
N ASN A 97 17.31 20.17 -10.90
CA ASN A 97 16.83 21.25 -11.76
C ASN A 97 17.11 21.03 -13.25
N ASP A 98 18.09 20.19 -13.58
CA ASP A 98 18.51 19.85 -14.94
C ASP A 98 17.78 18.61 -15.49
N SER A 99 16.92 17.95 -14.71
CA SER A 99 16.14 16.80 -15.19
C SER A 99 14.91 17.26 -15.97
N ASP A 100 14.77 16.78 -17.23
CA ASP A 100 13.65 17.12 -18.11
C ASP A 100 12.35 16.36 -17.80
N GLY A 101 12.36 15.41 -16.86
CA GLY A 101 11.24 14.51 -16.58
C GLY A 101 10.85 14.45 -15.12
N PHE A 102 9.56 14.14 -14.90
CA PHE A 102 9.09 13.66 -13.59
C PHE A 102 9.46 12.20 -13.46
N GLU A 103 10.21 11.86 -12.43
CA GLU A 103 10.51 10.48 -12.08
C GLU A 103 9.65 10.04 -10.91
N THR A 104 9.12 8.83 -11.02
CA THR A 104 8.42 8.18 -9.90
C THR A 104 9.45 7.51 -9.00
N TYR A 105 9.30 7.71 -7.70
CA TYR A 105 10.11 7.08 -6.67
C TYR A 105 9.21 6.30 -5.73
N GLN A 106 9.63 5.10 -5.36
CA GLN A 106 8.95 4.26 -4.37
C GLN A 106 9.98 3.78 -3.35
N HIS A 107 9.59 3.82 -2.08
CA HIS A 107 10.42 3.36 -0.98
C HIS A 107 9.55 2.69 0.10
N GLU A 108 9.95 1.51 0.51
CA GLU A 108 9.31 0.76 1.60
C GLU A 108 10.23 0.74 2.81
N PHE A 109 9.66 0.98 4.00
CA PHE A 109 10.43 1.07 5.23
C PHE A 109 9.56 0.76 6.45
N GLU A 110 10.21 0.61 7.61
CA GLU A 110 9.52 0.41 8.88
C GLU A 110 9.54 1.70 9.69
N LEU A 111 8.37 2.10 10.20
CA LEU A 111 8.26 3.18 11.16
C LEU A 111 8.66 2.71 12.56
N SER A 112 9.22 3.62 13.35
CA SER A 112 9.38 3.38 14.78
C SER A 112 8.03 3.08 15.44
N LEU A 113 8.05 2.25 16.48
CA LEU A 113 6.83 1.91 17.25
C LEU A 113 6.14 3.16 17.79
N LYS A 114 6.91 4.13 18.25
CA LYS A 114 6.42 5.41 18.77
C LYS A 114 5.65 6.20 17.71
N SER A 115 6.21 6.33 16.52
CA SER A 115 5.59 7.06 15.42
C SER A 115 4.35 6.34 14.89
N ARG A 116 4.43 5.02 14.72
CA ARG A 116 3.27 4.20 14.36
C ARG A 116 2.11 4.42 15.33
N ASP A 117 2.35 4.24 16.62
CA ASP A 117 1.30 4.38 17.64
C ASP A 117 0.74 5.80 17.67
N ARG A 118 1.60 6.82 17.51
CA ARG A 118 1.17 8.22 17.42
C ARG A 118 0.25 8.49 16.25
N ILE A 119 0.57 7.98 15.04
CA ILE A 119 -0.25 8.14 13.83
C ILE A 119 -1.65 7.54 14.06
N PHE A 120 -1.74 6.31 14.57
CA PHE A 120 -3.02 5.65 14.78
C PHE A 120 -3.84 6.28 15.91
N GLU A 121 -3.18 6.80 16.95
CA GLU A 121 -3.85 7.53 18.02
C GLU A 121 -4.43 8.87 17.52
N LEU A 122 -3.67 9.63 16.72
CA LEU A 122 -4.15 10.86 16.09
C LEU A 122 -5.32 10.61 15.14
N ALA A 123 -5.26 9.51 14.36
CA ALA A 123 -6.37 9.12 13.49
C ALA A 123 -7.63 8.80 14.31
N ARG A 124 -7.50 8.12 15.45
CA ARG A 124 -8.60 7.86 16.38
C ARG A 124 -9.19 9.17 16.94
N GLN A 125 -8.35 10.13 17.36
CA GLN A 125 -8.77 11.45 17.84
C GLN A 125 -9.48 12.27 16.77
N ALA A 126 -9.09 12.09 15.49
CA ALA A 126 -9.75 12.68 14.33
C ALA A 126 -10.98 11.88 13.85
N ASN A 127 -11.54 10.98 14.69
CA ASN A 127 -12.66 10.10 14.34
C ASN A 127 -12.43 9.34 13.03
N TYR A 128 -11.18 8.85 12.80
CA TYR A 128 -10.78 8.16 11.59
C TYR A 128 -11.12 8.91 10.30
N PHE A 129 -11.09 10.24 10.36
CA PHE A 129 -11.39 11.19 9.25
C PHE A 129 -12.84 11.15 8.77
N ALA A 130 -13.77 10.62 9.58
CA ALA A 130 -15.20 10.72 9.32
C ALA A 130 -15.70 12.13 9.63
N GLY A 131 -16.50 12.70 8.72
CA GLY A 131 -17.12 14.02 8.90
C GLY A 131 -16.31 15.18 8.29
N HIS A 132 -16.51 16.39 8.81
CA HIS A 132 -15.89 17.61 8.29
C HIS A 132 -14.46 17.78 8.82
N VAL A 133 -13.49 17.53 7.97
CA VAL A 133 -12.06 17.71 8.26
C VAL A 133 -11.55 19.06 7.75
N ASP A 134 -12.01 19.49 6.58
CA ASP A 134 -11.59 20.78 6.01
C ASP A 134 -12.21 21.96 6.75
N SER A 135 -11.42 23.00 6.97
CA SER A 135 -11.88 24.24 7.59
C SER A 135 -12.84 25.05 6.72
N ALA A 136 -12.90 24.76 5.41
CA ALA A 136 -13.63 25.49 4.37
C ALA A 136 -13.34 27.00 4.34
N ASN A 137 -12.15 27.43 4.82
CA ASN A 137 -11.77 28.84 4.89
C ASN A 137 -11.11 29.30 3.57
N SER A 138 -11.90 29.96 2.73
CA SER A 138 -11.45 30.47 1.42
C SER A 138 -10.41 31.62 1.50
N LYS A 139 -10.16 32.19 2.71
CA LYS A 139 -9.16 33.24 2.91
C LYS A 139 -7.74 32.70 3.10
N LEU A 140 -7.61 31.39 3.34
CA LEU A 140 -6.30 30.76 3.49
C LEU A 140 -5.69 30.47 2.12
N ALA A 141 -4.37 30.69 2.01
CA ALA A 141 -3.63 30.34 0.83
C ALA A 141 -3.77 28.83 0.56
N PHE A 142 -3.84 28.46 -0.73
CA PHE A 142 -3.81 27.07 -1.12
C PHE A 142 -2.38 26.53 -0.98
N THR A 143 -2.19 25.54 -0.13
CA THR A 143 -0.91 24.88 0.16
C THR A 143 -0.86 23.42 -0.30
N GLY A 144 -1.64 23.11 -1.31
CA GLY A 144 -1.80 21.77 -1.87
C GLY A 144 -3.06 21.06 -1.38
N ALA A 145 -3.64 20.25 -2.23
CA ALA A 145 -4.74 19.36 -1.85
C ALA A 145 -4.17 18.20 -1.03
N LYS A 146 -4.58 18.12 0.23
CA LYS A 146 -4.18 17.05 1.16
C LYS A 146 -5.33 16.09 1.32
N LYS A 147 -5.01 14.78 1.41
CA LYS A 147 -6.01 13.75 1.63
C LYS A 147 -5.51 12.78 2.69
N LEU A 148 -6.36 12.51 3.67
CA LEU A 148 -6.18 11.45 4.65
C LEU A 148 -7.21 10.36 4.39
N THR A 149 -6.79 9.11 4.40
CA THR A 149 -7.65 7.94 4.27
C THR A 149 -7.33 6.97 5.42
N TYR A 150 -8.36 6.49 6.09
CA TYR A 150 -8.29 5.38 7.02
C TYR A 150 -9.06 4.21 6.43
N GLN A 151 -8.46 3.03 6.42
CA GLN A 151 -9.08 1.80 5.95
C GLN A 151 -8.80 0.66 6.91
N ASP A 152 -9.85 -0.03 7.34
CA ASP A 152 -9.78 -1.33 8.04
C ASP A 152 -10.79 -2.30 7.42
N GLU A 153 -11.01 -3.47 8.01
CA GLU A 153 -11.95 -4.48 7.51
C GLU A 153 -13.40 -4.00 7.44
N GLN A 154 -13.77 -3.01 8.23
CA GLN A 154 -15.15 -2.57 8.42
C GLN A 154 -15.41 -1.15 7.89
N ARG A 155 -14.35 -0.34 7.75
CA ARG A 155 -14.48 1.11 7.50
C ARG A 155 -13.49 1.59 6.45
N ILE A 156 -13.96 2.45 5.58
CA ILE A 156 -13.14 3.26 4.68
C ILE A 156 -13.65 4.69 4.81
N HIS A 157 -12.83 5.55 5.41
CA HIS A 157 -13.12 6.98 5.50
C HIS A 157 -12.01 7.76 4.82
N SER A 158 -12.39 8.82 4.11
CA SER A 158 -11.44 9.66 3.40
C SER A 158 -11.89 11.12 3.48
N ALA A 159 -10.94 12.01 3.76
CA ALA A 159 -11.17 13.43 3.80
C ALA A 159 -10.11 14.17 2.99
N THR A 160 -10.56 15.08 2.12
CA THR A 160 -9.70 15.99 1.37
C THR A 160 -9.82 17.39 1.98
N TYR A 161 -8.70 18.09 2.17
CA TYR A 161 -8.66 19.41 2.81
C TYR A 161 -7.47 20.22 2.32
N ASN A 162 -7.58 21.55 2.38
CA ASN A 162 -6.44 22.45 2.30
C ASN A 162 -5.86 22.73 3.69
N TYR A 163 -6.74 23.04 4.65
CA TYR A 163 -6.41 23.32 6.05
C TYR A 163 -7.48 22.73 6.96
N SER A 164 -7.08 22.16 8.09
CA SER A 164 -8.00 21.64 9.10
C SER A 164 -7.89 22.43 10.39
N ARG A 165 -9.00 22.57 11.13
CA ARG A 165 -9.01 23.11 12.49
C ARG A 165 -8.89 22.02 13.57
N LEU A 166 -8.87 20.75 13.16
CA LEU A 166 -8.73 19.63 14.08
C LEU A 166 -7.26 19.45 14.45
N PRO A 167 -6.85 19.63 15.72
CA PRO A 167 -5.43 19.55 16.11
C PRO A 167 -4.79 18.21 15.76
N ALA A 168 -5.57 17.11 15.82
CA ALA A 168 -5.07 15.78 15.44
C ALA A 168 -4.74 15.68 13.95
N VAL A 169 -5.54 16.31 13.08
CA VAL A 169 -5.30 16.36 11.63
C VAL A 169 -4.10 17.24 11.30
N GLU A 170 -3.94 18.38 11.98
CA GLU A 170 -2.77 19.25 11.81
C GLU A 170 -1.47 18.53 12.20
N GLN A 171 -1.49 17.81 13.33
CA GLN A 171 -0.33 17.04 13.78
C GLN A 171 0.00 15.88 12.80
N LEU A 172 -1.00 15.18 12.27
CA LEU A 172 -0.80 14.16 11.22
C LEU A 172 -0.22 14.78 9.94
N THR A 173 -0.75 15.92 9.51
CA THR A 173 -0.26 16.66 8.35
C THR A 173 1.22 17.00 8.51
N SER A 174 1.58 17.62 9.63
CA SER A 174 2.98 17.98 9.92
C SER A 174 3.87 16.76 10.00
N PHE A 175 3.40 15.67 10.63
CA PHE A 175 4.15 14.42 10.68
C PHE A 175 4.45 13.87 9.30
N PHE A 176 3.46 13.75 8.43
CA PHE A 176 3.65 13.19 7.09
C PHE A 176 4.48 14.11 6.18
N GLN A 177 4.36 15.43 6.34
CA GLN A 177 5.20 16.38 5.61
C GLN A 177 6.68 16.28 6.03
N ASN A 178 6.96 16.21 7.33
CA ASN A 178 8.31 16.03 7.85
C ASN A 178 8.92 14.68 7.42
N LEU A 179 8.10 13.62 7.45
CA LEU A 179 8.51 12.30 6.97
C LEU A 179 8.82 12.32 5.47
N SER A 180 7.97 12.94 4.65
CA SER A 180 8.23 13.13 3.21
C SER A 180 9.53 13.88 2.98
N ALA A 181 9.82 14.94 3.73
CA ALA A 181 11.08 15.67 3.63
C ALA A 181 12.29 14.77 3.89
N THR A 182 12.24 13.90 4.91
CA THR A 182 13.29 12.92 5.20
C THR A 182 13.51 11.96 4.02
N LEU A 183 12.41 11.44 3.44
CA LEU A 183 12.47 10.48 2.35
C LEU A 183 12.97 11.10 1.04
N GLU A 184 12.62 12.37 0.78
CA GLU A 184 13.15 13.11 -0.37
C GLU A 184 14.65 13.42 -0.21
N TYR A 185 15.15 13.66 1.00
CA TYR A 185 16.59 13.67 1.24
C TYR A 185 17.24 12.33 0.86
N GLY A 186 16.65 11.22 1.30
CA GLY A 186 17.12 9.87 0.94
C GLY A 186 17.17 9.67 -0.58
N ARG A 187 16.11 10.04 -1.31
CA ARG A 187 16.04 9.97 -2.76
C ARG A 187 17.15 10.76 -3.43
N ARG A 188 17.37 12.02 -3.04
CA ARG A 188 18.44 12.88 -3.59
C ARG A 188 19.83 12.35 -3.24
N LEU A 189 20.03 11.82 -2.01
CA LEU A 189 21.31 11.22 -1.62
C LEU A 189 21.66 9.99 -2.47
N ILE A 190 20.68 9.11 -2.79
CA ILE A 190 20.86 7.98 -3.70
C ILE A 190 21.34 8.49 -5.08
N TYR A 191 20.66 9.50 -5.61
CA TYR A 191 21.02 10.08 -6.90
C TYR A 191 22.42 10.70 -6.89
N TYR A 192 22.72 11.56 -5.89
CA TYR A 192 24.02 12.24 -5.80
C TYR A 192 25.16 11.27 -5.53
N HIS A 193 24.94 10.26 -4.71
CA HIS A 193 25.95 9.23 -4.46
C HIS A 193 26.33 8.49 -5.73
N ARG A 194 25.37 8.25 -6.61
CA ARG A 194 25.60 7.53 -7.86
C ARG A 194 26.17 8.40 -8.97
N TYR A 195 25.72 9.63 -9.09
CA TYR A 195 26.00 10.45 -10.28
C TYR A 195 26.74 11.76 -10.01
N GLN A 196 26.64 12.33 -8.81
CA GLN A 196 27.12 13.68 -8.50
C GLN A 196 27.71 13.74 -7.08
N LYS A 197 28.76 12.96 -6.79
CA LYS A 197 29.31 12.82 -5.44
C LYS A 197 29.72 14.14 -4.79
N LEU A 198 30.09 15.16 -5.57
CA LEU A 198 30.44 16.48 -5.04
C LEU A 198 29.23 17.22 -4.44
N ALA A 199 28.00 16.94 -4.91
CA ALA A 199 26.79 17.54 -4.37
C ALA A 199 26.40 16.98 -2.98
N LEU A 200 26.95 15.82 -2.58
CA LEU A 200 26.67 15.20 -1.30
C LEU A 200 27.01 16.09 -0.10
N ASP A 201 28.07 16.88 -0.15
CA ASP A 201 28.47 17.71 1.00
C ASP A 201 27.40 18.73 1.36
N GLU A 202 26.90 19.46 0.37
CA GLU A 202 25.90 20.49 0.60
C GLU A 202 24.54 19.88 0.96
N GLU A 203 24.17 18.74 0.34
CA GLU A 203 22.93 18.06 0.65
C GLU A 203 22.92 17.50 2.08
N LEU A 204 23.99 16.81 2.49
CA LEU A 204 24.12 16.29 3.84
C LEU A 204 24.24 17.40 4.89
N LYS A 205 24.84 18.55 4.55
CA LYS A 205 24.89 19.72 5.44
C LYS A 205 23.50 20.29 5.72
N ARG A 206 22.67 20.42 4.68
CA ARG A 206 21.26 20.85 4.83
C ARG A 206 20.46 19.83 5.64
N MET A 207 20.61 18.55 5.32
CA MET A 207 19.96 17.45 6.05
C MET A 207 20.35 17.44 7.53
N GLU A 208 21.65 17.60 7.84
CA GLU A 208 22.14 17.64 9.23
C GLU A 208 21.57 18.83 10.03
N ALA A 209 21.43 19.99 9.41
CA ALA A 209 20.81 21.16 10.03
C ALA A 209 19.34 20.90 10.37
N GLN A 210 18.55 20.37 9.43
CA GLN A 210 17.14 20.09 9.63
C GLN A 210 16.88 18.90 10.56
N ALA A 211 17.81 17.93 10.62
CA ALA A 211 17.71 16.86 11.60
C ALA A 211 17.94 17.38 13.05
N LYS A 212 18.85 18.35 13.23
CA LYS A 212 19.14 18.96 14.53
C LYS A 212 18.03 19.87 15.02
N ASP A 213 17.31 20.56 14.15
CA ASP A 213 16.16 21.40 14.54
C ASP A 213 14.85 20.60 14.70
N GLY A 214 14.88 19.27 14.45
CA GLY A 214 13.74 18.37 14.62
C GLY A 214 12.73 18.42 13.47
N THR A 215 13.04 19.07 12.36
CA THR A 215 12.19 19.09 11.16
C THR A 215 12.18 17.73 10.46
N LEU A 216 13.31 17.03 10.44
CA LEU A 216 13.38 15.67 9.89
C LEU A 216 13.11 14.64 11.00
N ILE A 217 12.28 13.65 10.65
CA ILE A 217 11.88 12.57 11.54
C ILE A 217 12.14 11.22 10.87
N GLU A 218 12.19 10.14 11.66
CA GLU A 218 12.33 8.77 11.14
C GLU A 218 13.58 8.63 10.24
N LEU A 219 14.74 9.17 10.67
CA LEU A 219 16.01 9.14 9.92
C LEU A 219 16.46 7.71 9.59
N GLN A 220 16.04 6.71 10.39
CA GLN A 220 16.33 5.30 10.12
C GLN A 220 15.72 4.84 8.78
N ALA A 221 14.65 5.48 8.26
CA ALA A 221 14.08 5.14 6.96
C ALA A 221 15.07 5.37 5.79
N VAL A 222 16.05 6.25 5.96
CA VAL A 222 17.07 6.57 4.95
C VAL A 222 18.48 6.14 5.39
N GLN A 223 18.59 5.41 6.50
CA GLN A 223 19.85 4.92 7.02
C GLN A 223 20.66 4.09 6.01
N PRO A 224 20.06 3.20 5.19
CA PRO A 224 20.84 2.42 4.22
C PRO A 224 21.69 3.27 3.29
N VAL A 225 21.15 4.33 2.69
CA VAL A 225 21.93 5.21 1.80
C VAL A 225 23.00 6.01 2.57
N LEU A 226 22.74 6.40 3.81
CA LEU A 226 23.74 7.07 4.66
C LEU A 226 24.91 6.13 4.96
N GLU A 227 24.65 4.87 5.26
CA GLU A 227 25.66 3.83 5.50
C GLU A 227 26.47 3.51 4.25
N GLU A 228 25.82 3.46 3.07
CA GLU A 228 26.53 3.32 1.79
C GLU A 228 27.51 4.48 1.55
N ILE A 229 27.10 5.72 1.82
CA ILE A 229 27.97 6.90 1.70
C ILE A 229 29.14 6.82 2.69
N VAL A 230 28.92 6.39 3.93
CA VAL A 230 29.97 6.18 4.95
C VAL A 230 30.99 5.16 4.48
N ALA A 231 30.56 4.07 3.89
CA ALA A 231 31.40 2.97 3.44
C ALA A 231 32.21 3.29 2.15
N ASP A 232 31.75 4.24 1.33
CA ASP A 232 32.37 4.54 0.03
C ASP A 232 33.66 5.36 0.21
N SER A 233 34.82 4.73 0.02
CA SER A 233 36.14 5.37 0.12
C SER A 233 36.38 6.44 -0.97
N SER A 234 35.63 6.47 -2.05
CA SER A 234 35.70 7.49 -3.11
C SER A 234 35.01 8.79 -2.73
N VAL A 235 34.22 8.80 -1.66
CA VAL A 235 33.56 9.99 -1.11
C VAL A 235 34.53 10.69 -0.13
N LEU A 236 34.56 12.01 -0.14
CA LEU A 236 35.42 12.82 0.73
C LEU A 236 35.20 12.48 2.22
N ASN A 237 36.28 12.43 3.00
CA ASN A 237 36.21 12.09 4.44
C ASN A 237 35.26 13.01 5.24
N VAL A 238 35.19 14.30 4.91
CA VAL A 238 34.27 15.25 5.57
C VAL A 238 32.81 14.91 5.31
N VAL A 239 32.47 14.45 4.09
CA VAL A 239 31.14 14.04 3.68
C VAL A 239 30.75 12.74 4.41
N ARG A 240 31.66 11.75 4.42
CA ARG A 240 31.47 10.49 5.14
C ARG A 240 31.24 10.70 6.64
N ALA A 241 32.06 11.60 7.25
CA ALA A 241 31.89 11.95 8.66
C ALA A 241 30.52 12.62 8.95
N ARG A 242 29.98 13.40 8.01
CA ARG A 242 28.66 14.02 8.14
C ARG A 242 27.56 12.95 8.05
N ALA A 243 27.65 12.04 7.08
CA ALA A 243 26.72 10.92 6.95
C ALA A 243 26.74 10.05 8.23
N GLN A 244 27.91 9.78 8.80
CA GLN A 244 28.06 9.03 10.07
C GLN A 244 27.35 9.71 11.25
N ARG A 245 27.37 11.04 11.35
CA ARG A 245 26.63 11.76 12.40
C ARG A 245 25.11 11.65 12.22
N LEU A 246 24.63 11.68 10.97
CA LEU A 246 23.21 11.47 10.67
C LEU A 246 22.75 10.04 11.01
N VAL A 247 23.56 9.02 10.74
CA VAL A 247 23.28 7.64 11.17
C VAL A 247 23.17 7.57 12.70
N ALA A 248 24.09 8.23 13.42
CA ALA A 248 24.04 8.26 14.88
C ALA A 248 22.77 8.94 15.43
N LEU A 249 22.27 10.00 14.77
CA LEU A 249 21.02 10.67 15.15
C LEU A 249 19.78 9.78 14.89
N GLY A 250 19.79 8.94 13.86
CA GLY A 250 18.70 8.03 13.54
C GLY A 250 18.57 6.84 14.49
N ASN A 251 19.58 6.56 15.31
CA ASN A 251 19.61 5.44 16.26
C ASN A 251 19.19 5.84 17.70
N ILE A 252 18.76 7.08 17.92
CA ILE A 252 18.28 7.61 19.21
C ILE A 252 16.75 7.55 19.25
#